data_4f152b0fa6e5f4ceaa74676a48ede057
#
_entry.id   4f152b0fa6e5f4ceaa74676a48ede057
#
_cell.length_a   1.000
_cell.length_b   1.000
_cell.length_c   1.000
_cell.angle_alpha   90.00
_cell.angle_beta   90.00
_cell.angle_gamma   90.00
#
_symmetry.space_group_name_H-M   'P 1'
#
loop_
_entity.id
_entity.type
_entity.pdbx_description
1 polymer ?
#
loop_
_entity_poly.entity_id
_entity_poly.type
_entity_poly.pdbx_seq_one_letter_code
_entity_poly.pdbx_strand_id
1 'polypeptide(L)'
;MTEKKSWSIGEKLGLAALGAAILLVTVVLPAEYGIDPTGFGRLTSIGKLSETAPAAGQDFGQTMQFNIAEYDVTAEKIEQSIQGLIQLEDTPFRTETIDLKIEDFGEIEHKFIMPTDTTLVYSWEVLEAKGDGIYYEFHGHPSSDDAVNYPEDFEQAYSKGEGTTQSGSFTTPFPGYHGWYLMNLEEGPITVRLKVSGYWQEHKEMYRAVDGKVIKVVEF
;
A
#
# COMPACT_ATOMS: atom_id res chain seq x y z
N MET A 1 -18.80 42.82 47.34
CA MET A 1 -18.65 41.34 47.21
C MET A 1 -19.80 40.86 46.35
N THR A 2 -19.55 40.50 45.09
CA THR A 2 -20.57 39.94 44.19
C THR A 2 -20.61 38.46 44.43
N GLU A 3 -21.75 37.96 44.94
CA GLU A 3 -22.01 36.52 45.11
C GLU A 3 -21.98 35.84 43.72
N LYS A 4 -21.06 34.91 43.56
CA LYS A 4 -21.06 34.03 42.37
C LYS A 4 -22.25 33.07 42.49
N LYS A 5 -23.29 33.28 41.67
CA LYS A 5 -24.41 32.38 41.54
C LYS A 5 -23.89 30.99 41.15
N SER A 6 -23.98 29.99 42.04
CA SER A 6 -23.64 28.60 41.77
C SER A 6 -24.79 27.94 41.00
N TRP A 7 -24.51 27.41 39.83
CA TRP A 7 -25.50 26.72 39.01
C TRP A 7 -25.77 25.31 39.57
N SER A 8 -27.03 24.92 39.61
CA SER A 8 -27.43 23.58 39.95
C SER A 8 -26.95 22.54 38.94
N ILE A 9 -26.87 21.27 39.32
CA ILE A 9 -26.50 20.19 38.42
C ILE A 9 -27.45 20.11 37.21
N GLY A 10 -28.74 20.33 37.41
CA GLY A 10 -29.73 20.35 36.35
C GLY A 10 -29.52 21.48 35.33
N GLU A 11 -29.16 22.68 35.81
CA GLU A 11 -28.83 23.80 34.92
C GLU A 11 -27.54 23.54 34.09
N LYS A 12 -26.54 22.89 34.69
CA LYS A 12 -25.31 22.51 33.98
C LYS A 12 -25.57 21.43 32.93
N LEU A 13 -26.37 20.43 33.24
CA LEU A 13 -26.78 19.37 32.31
C LEU A 13 -27.63 19.95 31.17
N GLY A 14 -28.55 20.86 31.46
CA GLY A 14 -29.34 21.52 30.43
C GLY A 14 -28.51 22.33 29.45
N LEU A 15 -27.51 23.08 29.94
CA LEU A 15 -26.57 23.82 29.10
C LEU A 15 -25.67 22.90 28.29
N ALA A 16 -25.18 21.80 28.85
CA ALA A 16 -24.37 20.82 28.15
C ALA A 16 -25.17 20.15 27.02
N ALA A 17 -26.45 19.79 27.27
CA ALA A 17 -27.33 19.22 26.25
C ALA A 17 -27.62 20.22 25.12
N LEU A 18 -27.86 21.49 25.47
CA LEU A 18 -28.06 22.55 24.47
C LEU A 18 -26.79 22.74 23.61
N GLY A 19 -25.62 22.77 24.22
CA GLY A 19 -24.34 22.88 23.52
C GLY A 19 -24.10 21.73 22.58
N ALA A 20 -24.38 20.49 23.03
CA ALA A 20 -24.28 19.30 22.19
C ALA A 20 -25.25 19.32 20.99
N ALA A 21 -26.50 19.77 21.20
CA ALA A 21 -27.47 19.90 20.12
C ALA A 21 -27.04 20.95 19.09
N ILE A 22 -26.48 22.06 19.52
CA ILE A 22 -25.93 23.11 18.63
C ILE A 22 -24.78 22.53 17.81
N LEU A 23 -23.83 21.86 18.42
CA LEU A 23 -22.68 21.22 17.72
C LEU A 23 -23.15 20.15 16.74
N LEU A 24 -24.15 19.34 17.10
CA LEU A 24 -24.71 18.34 16.22
C LEU A 24 -25.26 18.99 14.94
N VAL A 25 -26.09 20.05 15.09
CA VAL A 25 -26.78 20.69 13.95
C VAL A 25 -25.84 21.55 13.13
N THR A 26 -24.87 22.23 13.73
CA THR A 26 -24.00 23.19 13.02
C THR A 26 -22.71 22.57 12.48
N VAL A 27 -22.22 21.50 13.07
CA VAL A 27 -20.92 20.88 12.72
C VAL A 27 -21.11 19.46 12.24
N VAL A 28 -21.67 18.57 13.05
CA VAL A 28 -21.72 17.13 12.75
C VAL A 28 -22.60 16.83 11.54
N LEU A 29 -23.83 17.38 11.50
CA LEU A 29 -24.72 17.15 10.36
C LEU A 29 -24.16 17.66 9.03
N PRO A 30 -23.58 18.89 8.94
CA PRO A 30 -22.93 19.32 7.71
C PRO A 30 -21.69 18.53 7.35
N ALA A 31 -20.84 18.17 8.32
CA ALA A 31 -19.58 17.49 8.08
C ALA A 31 -19.74 16.03 7.65
N GLU A 32 -20.66 15.30 8.28
CA GLU A 32 -20.82 13.86 8.10
C GLU A 32 -21.93 13.49 7.11
N TYR A 33 -22.98 14.29 7.06
CA TYR A 33 -24.20 13.94 6.30
C TYR A 33 -24.54 14.95 5.20
N GLY A 34 -23.80 16.04 5.05
CA GLY A 34 -24.10 17.07 4.06
C GLY A 34 -25.41 17.86 4.36
N ILE A 35 -26.01 17.67 5.55
CA ILE A 35 -27.27 18.30 5.96
C ILE A 35 -26.93 19.58 6.72
N ASP A 36 -27.17 20.74 6.08
CA ASP A 36 -26.84 22.07 6.63
C ASP A 36 -28.07 22.95 6.80
N PRO A 37 -28.89 22.71 7.83
CA PRO A 37 -30.13 23.49 8.06
C PRO A 37 -29.85 24.93 8.51
N THR A 38 -28.63 25.20 9.01
CA THR A 38 -28.26 26.52 9.53
C THR A 38 -27.49 27.39 8.52
N GLY A 39 -26.97 26.79 7.44
CA GLY A 39 -26.03 27.42 6.50
C GLY A 39 -24.62 27.59 7.03
N PHE A 40 -24.34 27.16 8.28
CA PHE A 40 -23.03 27.27 8.91
C PHE A 40 -21.98 26.38 8.21
N GLY A 41 -22.39 25.20 7.78
CA GLY A 41 -21.55 24.26 7.04
C GLY A 41 -21.06 24.84 5.71
N ARG A 42 -21.91 25.57 5.00
CA ARG A 42 -21.55 26.30 3.75
C ARG A 42 -20.64 27.48 4.04
N LEU A 43 -20.94 28.26 5.07
CA LEU A 43 -20.14 29.42 5.45
C LEU A 43 -18.69 29.05 5.84
N THR A 44 -18.52 27.93 6.52
CA THR A 44 -17.22 27.43 7.02
C THR A 44 -16.55 26.42 6.10
N SER A 45 -17.19 26.04 5.01
CA SER A 45 -16.76 24.96 4.10
C SER A 45 -16.68 23.56 4.75
N ILE A 46 -17.21 23.38 5.96
CA ILE A 46 -17.24 22.09 6.67
C ILE A 46 -18.11 21.06 5.88
N GLY A 47 -19.14 21.53 5.19
CA GLY A 47 -19.98 20.66 4.33
C GLY A 47 -19.22 19.92 3.21
N LYS A 48 -18.05 20.42 2.81
CA LYS A 48 -17.20 19.73 1.83
C LYS A 48 -16.59 18.43 2.36
N LEU A 49 -16.55 18.23 3.67
CA LEU A 49 -16.06 16.98 4.27
C LEU A 49 -17.01 15.82 3.98
N SER A 50 -18.33 16.07 3.91
CA SER A 50 -19.31 15.05 3.55
C SER A 50 -19.27 14.67 2.06
N GLU A 51 -18.77 15.56 1.19
CA GLU A 51 -18.60 15.27 -0.24
C GLU A 51 -17.42 14.32 -0.50
N THR A 52 -16.43 14.30 0.43
CA THR A 52 -15.27 13.43 0.34
C THR A 52 -15.40 12.16 1.19
N ALA A 53 -16.35 12.12 2.13
CA ALA A 53 -16.64 10.91 2.89
C ALA A 53 -17.52 9.98 2.06
N PRO A 54 -17.20 8.68 1.93
CA PRO A 54 -18.15 7.73 1.36
C PRO A 54 -19.41 7.78 2.21
N ALA A 55 -20.58 8.00 1.56
CA ALA A 55 -21.86 8.10 2.26
C ALA A 55 -22.01 6.90 3.19
N ALA A 56 -22.26 7.17 4.49
CA ALA A 56 -22.49 6.13 5.48
C ALA A 56 -23.70 5.30 5.04
N GLY A 57 -23.47 4.06 4.60
CA GLY A 57 -24.47 3.16 4.05
C GLY A 57 -24.30 2.80 2.58
N GLN A 58 -23.26 3.29 1.89
CA GLN A 58 -22.85 2.68 0.64
C GLN A 58 -22.23 1.33 0.95
N ASP A 59 -23.00 0.29 0.68
CA ASP A 59 -22.55 -1.09 0.68
C ASP A 59 -21.36 -1.19 -0.30
N PHE A 60 -20.16 -1.48 0.23
CA PHE A 60 -18.95 -1.72 -0.58
C PHE A 60 -19.11 -2.90 -1.54
N GLY A 61 -20.26 -3.57 -1.52
CA GLY A 61 -20.66 -4.63 -2.44
C GLY A 61 -21.51 -4.18 -3.63
N GLN A 62 -21.93 -2.91 -3.70
CA GLN A 62 -22.55 -2.42 -4.92
C GLN A 62 -21.47 -2.15 -5.96
N THR A 63 -21.30 -3.11 -6.86
CA THR A 63 -20.70 -2.88 -8.18
C THR A 63 -21.12 -1.50 -8.65
N MET A 64 -20.18 -0.59 -8.91
CA MET A 64 -20.48 0.65 -9.59
C MET A 64 -21.22 0.27 -10.88
N GLN A 65 -22.54 0.42 -10.87
CA GLN A 65 -23.30 0.35 -12.11
C GLN A 65 -22.96 1.64 -12.86
N PHE A 66 -21.93 1.55 -13.70
CA PHE A 66 -21.72 2.54 -14.73
C PHE A 66 -22.95 2.52 -15.60
N ASN A 67 -23.73 3.58 -15.55
CA ASN A 67 -24.87 3.74 -16.42
C ASN A 67 -24.33 4.08 -17.82
N ILE A 68 -23.97 3.01 -18.57
CA ILE A 68 -23.38 3.10 -19.91
C ILE A 68 -24.29 3.93 -20.87
N ALA A 69 -25.57 4.08 -20.54
CA ALA A 69 -26.52 4.85 -21.35
C ALA A 69 -26.31 6.38 -21.27
N GLU A 70 -25.54 6.89 -20.31
CA GLU A 70 -25.34 8.34 -20.08
C GLU A 70 -24.02 8.85 -20.66
N TYR A 71 -23.16 7.94 -21.15
CA TYR A 71 -21.90 8.30 -21.77
C TYR A 71 -22.02 8.21 -23.30
N ASP A 72 -21.59 9.26 -23.97
CA ASP A 72 -21.29 9.24 -25.41
C ASP A 72 -20.12 8.28 -25.64
N VAL A 73 -20.48 7.00 -25.83
CA VAL A 73 -19.55 5.86 -25.76
C VAL A 73 -18.88 5.71 -27.12
N THR A 74 -17.86 6.51 -27.37
CA THR A 74 -16.91 6.19 -28.45
C THR A 74 -16.00 5.04 -27.98
N ALA A 75 -15.56 4.17 -28.88
CA ALA A 75 -14.65 3.06 -28.55
C ALA A 75 -13.43 3.53 -27.75
N GLU A 76 -12.88 4.70 -28.04
CA GLU A 76 -11.76 5.34 -27.36
C GLU A 76 -12.08 5.71 -25.89
N LYS A 77 -13.31 6.17 -25.60
CA LYS A 77 -13.72 6.44 -24.21
C LYS A 77 -14.00 5.18 -23.41
N ILE A 78 -14.44 4.10 -24.06
CA ILE A 78 -14.58 2.78 -23.41
C ILE A 78 -13.19 2.28 -23.03
N GLU A 79 -12.22 2.34 -23.93
CA GLU A 79 -10.86 1.93 -23.62
C GLU A 79 -10.26 2.70 -22.44
N GLN A 80 -10.42 4.04 -22.40
CA GLN A 80 -9.95 4.88 -21.29
C GLN A 80 -10.65 4.58 -19.95
N SER A 81 -11.95 4.32 -19.95
CA SER A 81 -12.70 4.02 -18.72
C SER A 81 -12.47 2.59 -18.22
N ILE A 82 -12.10 1.66 -19.09
CA ILE A 82 -11.79 0.27 -18.74
C ILE A 82 -10.33 0.13 -18.29
N GLN A 83 -9.41 0.94 -18.77
CA GLN A 83 -7.99 0.90 -18.40
C GLN A 83 -7.72 1.00 -16.90
N GLY A 84 -8.58 1.65 -16.13
CA GLY A 84 -8.47 1.70 -14.66
C GLY A 84 -8.99 0.45 -13.94
N LEU A 85 -9.76 -0.41 -14.60
CA LEU A 85 -10.37 -1.60 -14.02
C LEU A 85 -9.71 -2.89 -14.49
N ILE A 86 -9.24 -2.92 -15.73
CA ILE A 86 -8.56 -4.07 -16.34
C ILE A 86 -7.28 -3.57 -16.95
N GLN A 87 -6.17 -4.05 -16.43
CA GLN A 87 -4.86 -3.85 -17.03
C GLN A 87 -4.52 -5.11 -17.84
N LEU A 88 -4.30 -4.93 -19.13
CA LEU A 88 -3.82 -6.00 -20.00
C LEU A 88 -2.30 -5.97 -20.00
N GLU A 89 -1.71 -7.14 -19.83
CA GLU A 89 -0.26 -7.32 -19.70
C GLU A 89 0.28 -8.08 -20.91
N ASP A 90 1.34 -7.56 -21.51
CA ASP A 90 2.06 -8.26 -22.58
C ASP A 90 2.95 -9.37 -22.02
N THR A 91 3.38 -9.26 -20.75
CA THR A 91 4.15 -10.28 -20.05
C THR A 91 3.22 -11.39 -19.57
N PRO A 92 3.55 -12.68 -19.80
CA PRO A 92 2.71 -13.79 -19.35
C PRO A 92 2.55 -13.84 -17.84
N PHE A 93 1.32 -14.12 -17.37
CA PHE A 93 1.07 -14.39 -15.95
C PHE A 93 1.81 -15.65 -15.49
N ARG A 94 2.50 -15.55 -14.36
CA ARG A 94 3.27 -16.64 -13.74
C ARG A 94 2.88 -16.83 -12.29
N THR A 95 3.09 -18.04 -11.79
CA THR A 95 3.02 -18.38 -10.36
C THR A 95 4.18 -19.30 -10.05
N GLU A 96 4.98 -18.94 -9.07
CA GLU A 96 6.15 -19.71 -8.65
C GLU A 96 6.29 -19.78 -7.13
N THR A 97 6.93 -20.85 -6.68
CA THR A 97 7.41 -21.01 -5.31
C THR A 97 8.92 -21.18 -5.34
N ILE A 98 9.63 -20.26 -4.70
CA ILE A 98 11.08 -20.18 -4.72
C ILE A 98 11.59 -20.39 -3.29
N ASP A 99 12.43 -21.41 -3.07
CA ASP A 99 13.07 -21.63 -1.79
C ASP A 99 14.47 -20.98 -1.80
N LEU A 100 14.57 -19.86 -1.11
CA LEU A 100 15.79 -19.07 -0.97
C LEU A 100 16.55 -19.57 0.27
N LYS A 101 17.66 -20.26 0.05
CA LYS A 101 18.54 -20.75 1.11
C LYS A 101 19.55 -19.67 1.48
N ILE A 102 19.60 -19.33 2.76
CA ILE A 102 20.48 -18.30 3.31
C ILE A 102 21.33 -18.96 4.39
N GLU A 103 22.64 -18.86 4.25
CA GLU A 103 23.61 -19.41 5.18
C GLU A 103 23.53 -18.70 6.55
N ASP A 104 24.18 -19.27 7.55
CA ASP A 104 24.42 -18.62 8.84
C ASP A 104 25.13 -17.28 8.61
N PHE A 105 24.63 -16.18 9.21
CA PHE A 105 25.09 -14.82 8.93
C PHE A 105 25.15 -14.48 7.43
N GLY A 106 24.28 -15.11 6.64
CA GLY A 106 24.21 -14.94 5.20
C GLY A 106 23.26 -13.82 4.78
N GLU A 107 23.52 -13.29 3.60
CA GLU A 107 22.74 -12.26 2.94
C GLU A 107 22.52 -12.66 1.47
N ILE A 108 21.33 -12.41 0.96
CA ILE A 108 21.03 -12.60 -0.46
C ILE A 108 20.18 -11.44 -0.98
N GLU A 109 20.30 -11.21 -2.26
CA GLU A 109 19.37 -10.35 -2.99
C GLU A 109 18.76 -11.13 -4.15
N HIS A 110 17.42 -11.15 -4.21
CA HIS A 110 16.67 -11.84 -5.25
C HIS A 110 15.71 -10.87 -5.93
N LYS A 111 15.86 -10.69 -7.24
CA LYS A 111 15.11 -9.70 -8.02
C LYS A 111 14.30 -10.35 -9.13
N PHE A 112 13.20 -9.68 -9.47
CA PHE A 112 12.34 -9.91 -10.60
C PHE A 112 12.52 -8.77 -11.59
N ILE A 113 12.69 -9.08 -12.88
CA ILE A 113 12.72 -8.09 -13.95
C ILE A 113 11.28 -7.86 -14.40
N MET A 114 10.80 -6.64 -14.19
CA MET A 114 9.41 -6.28 -14.42
C MET A 114 9.29 -4.99 -15.23
N PRO A 115 8.35 -4.94 -16.20
CA PRO A 115 7.96 -3.69 -16.84
C PRO A 115 7.32 -2.73 -15.82
N THR A 116 7.19 -1.45 -16.17
CA THR A 116 6.41 -0.50 -15.38
C THR A 116 4.94 -0.90 -15.31
N ASP A 117 4.25 -0.48 -14.25
CA ASP A 117 2.82 -0.69 -14.00
C ASP A 117 2.38 -2.16 -13.91
N THR A 118 3.30 -3.12 -13.90
CA THR A 118 2.97 -4.54 -13.72
C THR A 118 2.81 -4.91 -12.25
N THR A 119 1.95 -5.89 -11.97
CA THR A 119 1.61 -6.28 -10.60
C THR A 119 2.20 -7.64 -10.22
N LEU A 120 2.73 -7.69 -8.99
CA LEU A 120 3.19 -8.89 -8.28
C LEU A 120 2.40 -9.04 -6.99
N VAL A 121 1.86 -10.24 -6.74
CA VAL A 121 1.27 -10.64 -5.44
C VAL A 121 2.20 -11.65 -4.82
N TYR A 122 2.51 -11.50 -3.54
CA TYR A 122 3.51 -12.34 -2.88
C TYR A 122 3.15 -12.72 -1.45
N SER A 123 3.75 -13.80 -1.01
CA SER A 123 3.95 -14.11 0.41
C SER A 123 5.29 -14.81 0.58
N TRP A 124 5.98 -14.50 1.69
CA TRP A 124 7.14 -15.27 2.09
C TRP A 124 7.04 -15.69 3.56
N GLU A 125 7.71 -16.80 3.87
CA GLU A 125 7.80 -17.37 5.21
C GLU A 125 9.20 -17.96 5.44
N VAL A 126 9.77 -17.78 6.63
CA VAL A 126 10.96 -18.47 7.08
C VAL A 126 10.54 -19.85 7.55
N LEU A 127 11.02 -20.90 6.87
CA LEU A 127 10.70 -22.27 7.22
C LEU A 127 11.42 -22.65 8.52
N GLU A 128 10.65 -23.19 9.50
CA GLU A 128 11.17 -23.63 10.80
C GLU A 128 11.89 -22.52 11.58
N ALA A 129 11.38 -21.28 11.51
CA ALA A 129 11.93 -20.15 12.27
C ALA A 129 12.01 -20.47 13.77
N LYS A 130 13.13 -20.09 14.41
CA LYS A 130 13.40 -20.33 15.82
C LYS A 130 13.51 -19.05 16.65
N GLY A 131 13.68 -17.91 15.99
CA GLY A 131 13.89 -16.60 16.58
C GLY A 131 13.25 -15.48 15.76
N ASP A 132 14.02 -14.45 15.46
CA ASP A 132 13.56 -13.20 14.83
C ASP A 132 13.38 -13.31 13.30
N GLY A 133 13.83 -14.42 12.71
CA GLY A 133 13.70 -14.71 11.29
C GLY A 133 14.75 -14.00 10.44
N ILE A 134 14.31 -13.03 9.64
CA ILE A 134 15.16 -12.28 8.72
C ILE A 134 14.97 -10.78 8.88
N TYR A 135 16.02 -10.01 8.58
CA TYR A 135 15.86 -8.65 8.10
C TYR A 135 15.55 -8.70 6.61
N TYR A 136 14.61 -7.88 6.16
CA TYR A 136 14.26 -7.76 4.75
C TYR A 136 14.20 -6.30 4.31
N GLU A 137 14.56 -6.07 3.05
CA GLU A 137 14.30 -4.83 2.35
C GLU A 137 13.77 -5.14 0.95
N PHE A 138 12.53 -4.71 0.68
CA PHE A 138 11.94 -4.79 -0.64
C PHE A 138 12.17 -3.47 -1.36
N HIS A 139 12.94 -3.50 -2.45
CA HIS A 139 13.37 -2.32 -3.18
C HIS A 139 13.54 -2.61 -4.68
N GLY A 140 13.73 -1.55 -5.46
CA GLY A 140 13.92 -1.65 -6.91
C GLY A 140 15.00 -0.73 -7.44
N HIS A 141 15.62 -1.18 -8.54
CA HIS A 141 16.58 -0.45 -9.36
C HIS A 141 16.09 -0.39 -10.80
N PRO A 142 16.26 0.71 -11.52
CA PRO A 142 15.99 0.74 -12.96
C PRO A 142 16.88 -0.27 -13.69
N SER A 143 16.44 -0.74 -14.85
CA SER A 143 17.30 -1.54 -15.72
C SER A 143 18.46 -0.69 -16.25
N SER A 144 19.56 -1.32 -16.64
CA SER A 144 20.72 -0.61 -17.21
C SER A 144 20.36 0.26 -18.40
N ASP A 145 19.41 -0.16 -19.22
CA ASP A 145 18.94 0.60 -20.39
C ASP A 145 18.16 1.86 -19.98
N ASP A 146 17.49 1.84 -18.85
CA ASP A 146 16.67 2.93 -18.31
C ASP A 146 17.42 3.78 -17.29
N ALA A 147 18.55 3.31 -16.76
CA ALA A 147 19.34 3.96 -15.71
C ALA A 147 19.74 5.40 -16.05
N VAL A 148 19.90 5.71 -17.34
CA VAL A 148 20.22 7.07 -17.82
C VAL A 148 19.16 8.12 -17.45
N ASN A 149 17.95 7.69 -17.14
CA ASN A 149 16.83 8.56 -16.74
C ASN A 149 16.75 8.81 -15.23
N TYR A 150 17.63 8.19 -14.46
CA TYR A 150 17.65 8.23 -13.00
C TYR A 150 19.00 8.76 -12.48
N PRO A 151 19.06 9.25 -11.23
CA PRO A 151 20.34 9.56 -10.58
C PRO A 151 21.27 8.33 -10.56
N GLU A 152 22.59 8.57 -10.53
CA GLU A 152 23.57 7.52 -10.32
C GLU A 152 23.25 6.76 -9.02
N ASP A 153 23.36 5.45 -9.03
CA ASP A 153 23.03 4.55 -7.90
C ASP A 153 21.58 4.68 -7.39
N PHE A 154 20.63 5.04 -8.25
CA PHE A 154 19.23 5.16 -7.85
C PHE A 154 18.65 3.82 -7.37
N GLU A 155 18.16 3.84 -6.15
CA GLU A 155 17.41 2.76 -5.50
C GLU A 155 16.14 3.32 -4.89
N GLN A 156 15.03 2.62 -5.06
CA GLN A 156 13.75 2.95 -4.43
C GLN A 156 13.36 1.86 -3.43
N ALA A 157 13.46 2.16 -2.14
CA ALA A 157 12.93 1.28 -1.10
C ALA A 157 11.40 1.38 -1.02
N TYR A 158 10.72 0.23 -0.90
CA TYR A 158 9.27 0.11 -0.78
C TYR A 158 8.84 -0.33 0.61
N SER A 159 9.56 -1.30 1.20
CA SER A 159 9.27 -1.85 2.51
C SER A 159 10.53 -2.46 3.12
N LYS A 160 10.71 -2.29 4.43
CA LYS A 160 11.81 -2.92 5.18
C LYS A 160 11.38 -3.22 6.61
N GLY A 161 12.01 -4.19 7.22
CA GLY A 161 11.75 -4.60 8.60
C GLY A 161 12.37 -5.95 8.94
N GLU A 162 11.90 -6.54 10.02
CA GLU A 162 12.31 -7.85 10.50
C GLU A 162 11.08 -8.73 10.70
N GLY A 163 11.25 -10.05 10.58
CA GLY A 163 10.17 -10.99 10.82
C GLY A 163 10.36 -12.35 10.16
N THR A 164 9.34 -13.19 10.36
CA THR A 164 9.30 -14.57 9.87
C THR A 164 8.34 -14.79 8.72
N THR A 165 7.50 -13.82 8.42
CA THR A 165 6.49 -13.92 7.34
C THR A 165 6.01 -12.53 6.90
N GLN A 166 5.67 -12.41 5.63
CA GLN A 166 5.00 -11.23 5.08
C GLN A 166 4.17 -11.63 3.86
N SER A 167 3.12 -10.87 3.57
CA SER A 167 2.37 -10.98 2.32
C SER A 167 1.91 -9.60 1.84
N GLY A 168 1.75 -9.46 0.52
CA GLY A 168 1.32 -8.21 -0.07
C GLY A 168 1.16 -8.26 -1.57
N SER A 169 0.88 -7.10 -2.12
CA SER A 169 0.90 -6.84 -3.56
C SER A 169 1.77 -5.63 -3.85
N PHE A 170 2.36 -5.61 -5.01
CA PHE A 170 3.25 -4.56 -5.47
C PHE A 170 2.97 -4.27 -6.93
N THR A 171 2.89 -3.00 -7.31
CA THR A 171 2.84 -2.55 -8.69
C THR A 171 4.06 -1.71 -8.97
N THR A 172 4.79 -2.04 -10.03
CA THR A 172 6.07 -1.43 -10.36
C THR A 172 5.92 0.04 -10.78
N PRO A 173 6.65 0.97 -10.15
CA PRO A 173 6.61 2.38 -10.52
C PRO A 173 7.51 2.72 -11.73
N PHE A 174 8.42 1.84 -12.09
CA PHE A 174 9.36 1.98 -13.20
C PHE A 174 9.82 0.60 -13.69
N PRO A 175 10.32 0.47 -14.93
CA PRO A 175 10.83 -0.80 -15.44
C PRO A 175 12.20 -1.09 -14.81
N GLY A 176 12.42 -2.35 -14.41
CA GLY A 176 13.71 -2.72 -13.82
C GLY A 176 13.65 -3.93 -12.90
N TYR A 177 14.57 -3.94 -11.96
CA TYR A 177 14.80 -5.02 -11.01
C TYR A 177 14.09 -4.71 -9.70
N HIS A 178 13.09 -5.50 -9.32
CA HIS A 178 12.32 -5.33 -8.08
C HIS A 178 12.35 -6.61 -7.27
N GLY A 179 12.63 -6.52 -5.97
CA GLY A 179 12.70 -7.71 -5.14
C GLY A 179 13.31 -7.47 -3.78
N TRP A 180 13.74 -8.54 -3.15
CA TRP A 180 14.15 -8.55 -1.75
C TRP A 180 15.65 -8.69 -1.59
N TYR A 181 16.21 -7.84 -0.74
CA TYR A 181 17.41 -8.14 0.03
C TYR A 181 16.96 -8.80 1.34
N LEU A 182 17.58 -9.92 1.69
CA LEU A 182 17.27 -10.73 2.87
C LEU A 182 18.56 -11.05 3.63
N MET A 183 18.56 -10.80 4.94
CA MET A 183 19.67 -11.15 5.82
C MET A 183 19.15 -12.08 6.91
N ASN A 184 19.87 -13.18 7.12
CA ASN A 184 19.56 -14.17 8.15
C ASN A 184 19.88 -13.64 9.54
N LEU A 185 18.88 -13.60 10.43
CA LEU A 185 19.01 -13.22 11.85
C LEU A 185 19.00 -14.44 12.79
N GLU A 186 18.86 -15.66 12.24
CA GLU A 186 18.78 -16.89 13.00
C GLU A 186 20.17 -17.55 13.11
N GLU A 187 20.38 -18.37 14.14
CA GLU A 187 21.53 -19.26 14.22
C GLU A 187 21.40 -20.42 13.23
N GLY A 188 22.41 -20.59 12.39
CA GLY A 188 22.48 -21.61 11.35
C GLY A 188 21.75 -21.21 10.05
N PRO A 189 21.84 -22.06 9.03
CA PRO A 189 21.21 -21.78 7.74
C PRO A 189 19.69 -21.87 7.82
N ILE A 190 19.00 -21.00 7.09
CA ILE A 190 17.55 -20.96 6.97
C ILE A 190 17.09 -21.09 5.52
N THR A 191 15.79 -21.32 5.35
CA THR A 191 15.12 -21.25 4.04
C THR A 191 13.96 -20.28 4.12
N VAL A 192 13.97 -19.27 3.26
CA VAL A 192 12.82 -18.40 3.04
C VAL A 192 12.05 -18.91 1.84
N ARG A 193 10.81 -19.33 2.06
CA ARG A 193 9.93 -19.75 0.98
C ARG A 193 9.14 -18.56 0.46
N LEU A 194 9.46 -18.13 -0.74
CA LEU A 194 8.78 -17.05 -1.44
C LEU A 194 7.78 -17.63 -2.44
N LYS A 195 6.50 -17.29 -2.28
CA LYS A 195 5.43 -17.59 -3.24
C LYS A 195 5.05 -16.31 -3.93
N VAL A 196 5.09 -16.30 -5.25
CA VAL A 196 4.80 -15.13 -6.09
C VAL A 196 3.84 -15.48 -7.20
N SER A 197 2.97 -14.53 -7.53
CA SER A 197 2.06 -14.60 -8.69
C SER A 197 1.98 -13.22 -9.31
N GLY A 198 2.07 -13.14 -10.63
CA GLY A 198 2.03 -11.86 -11.34
C GLY A 198 2.75 -11.90 -12.68
N TYR A 199 3.31 -10.75 -13.05
CA TYR A 199 3.85 -10.54 -14.38
C TYR A 199 5.31 -10.09 -14.28
N TRP A 200 6.25 -10.98 -14.64
CA TRP A 200 7.68 -10.70 -14.72
C TRP A 200 8.32 -11.44 -15.89
N GLN A 201 9.42 -10.90 -16.38
CA GLN A 201 10.16 -11.49 -17.49
C GLN A 201 11.02 -12.65 -17.01
N GLU A 202 11.88 -12.39 -16.04
CA GLU A 202 12.73 -13.37 -15.37
C GLU A 202 12.94 -12.98 -13.90
N HIS A 203 13.49 -13.89 -13.10
CA HIS A 203 13.98 -13.61 -11.76
C HIS A 203 15.33 -14.26 -11.53
N LYS A 204 16.14 -13.66 -10.70
CA LYS A 204 17.48 -14.17 -10.38
C LYS A 204 18.00 -13.67 -9.05
N GLU A 205 18.93 -14.41 -8.49
CA GLU A 205 19.74 -13.98 -7.37
C GLU A 205 20.82 -13.02 -7.90
N MET A 206 20.79 -11.78 -7.42
CA MET A 206 21.72 -10.71 -7.83
C MET A 206 22.95 -10.66 -6.93
N TYR A 207 22.76 -10.93 -5.64
CA TYR A 207 23.81 -10.81 -4.63
C TYR A 207 23.74 -11.94 -3.62
N ARG A 208 24.92 -12.35 -3.11
CA ARG A 208 25.06 -13.26 -1.98
C ARG A 208 26.34 -12.94 -1.22
N ALA A 209 26.23 -12.87 0.10
CA ALA A 209 27.39 -12.81 0.99
C ALA A 209 27.22 -13.75 2.19
N VAL A 210 28.31 -14.18 2.78
CA VAL A 210 28.36 -14.98 4.01
C VAL A 210 29.51 -14.47 4.87
N ASP A 211 29.26 -14.24 6.14
CA ASP A 211 30.23 -13.63 7.08
C ASP A 211 30.87 -12.34 6.54
N GLY A 212 30.09 -11.50 5.88
CA GLY A 212 30.54 -10.26 5.26
C GLY A 212 31.45 -10.44 4.03
N LYS A 213 31.58 -11.67 3.50
CA LYS A 213 32.32 -11.95 2.27
C LYS A 213 31.37 -12.12 1.12
N VAL A 214 31.50 -11.26 0.13
CA VAL A 214 30.71 -11.36 -1.12
C VAL A 214 31.13 -12.62 -1.88
N ILE A 215 30.15 -13.48 -2.18
CA ILE A 215 30.30 -14.73 -2.94
C ILE A 215 29.79 -14.53 -4.36
N LYS A 216 28.74 -13.73 -4.52
CA LYS A 216 28.12 -13.46 -5.81
C LYS A 216 27.67 -12.00 -5.88
N VAL A 217 27.94 -11.37 -6.99
CA VAL A 217 27.36 -10.08 -7.37
C VAL A 217 27.09 -10.10 -8.87
N VAL A 218 25.92 -9.61 -9.25
CA VAL A 218 25.51 -9.41 -10.65
C VAL A 218 25.15 -7.94 -10.78
N GLU A 219 25.70 -7.26 -11.76
CA GLU A 219 25.38 -5.86 -12.04
C GLU A 219 23.95 -5.74 -12.62
N PHE A 220 23.31 -4.61 -12.32
CA PHE A 220 21.94 -4.27 -12.78
C PHE A 220 21.92 -3.76 -14.21
#